data_4ef10f8a661cc437e32c76480f5a8c2a
#
_entry.id   4ef10f8a661cc437e32c76480f5a8c2a
#
_cell.length_a   1.000
_cell.length_b   1.000
_cell.length_c   1.000
_cell.angle_alpha   90.00
_cell.angle_beta   90.00
_cell.angle_gamma   90.00
#
_symmetry.space_group_name_H-M   'P 1'
#
loop_
_entity.id
_entity.type
_entity.pdbx_description
1 polymer ?
#
loop_
_entity_poly.entity_id
_entity_poly.type
_entity_poly.pdbx_seq_one_letter_code
_entity_poly.pdbx_strand_id
1 'polypeptide(L)'
;MRIIGRMQKSFAFFAMTLILLFIPFVGQAEASSKSAAISETATSLTGIKYVYGGTTKAGFDCSGYVNYVFNEHGIQLARTSSGMYASGTAVNKEDLAVGDLVFFNTTGKGVSHVGIYIGNGEFAHASTSKGVRVDKLNDPYYWGQRYIGAKRISGVHS
;
A
#
# COMPACT_ATOMS: atom_id res chain seq x y z
N MET A 1 -7.73 -32.44 -81.59
CA MET A 1 -6.78 -32.96 -80.65
C MET A 1 -6.80 -31.98 -79.43
N ARG A 2 -7.35 -32.41 -78.33
CA ARG A 2 -7.65 -31.54 -77.13
C ARG A 2 -6.43 -31.56 -76.25
N ILE A 3 -5.96 -30.38 -75.82
CA ILE A 3 -5.00 -30.25 -74.73
C ILE A 3 -5.67 -29.41 -73.62
N ILE A 4 -5.97 -30.12 -72.57
CA ILE A 4 -6.61 -29.56 -71.37
C ILE A 4 -5.50 -28.98 -70.49
N GLY A 5 -5.46 -27.64 -70.42
CA GLY A 5 -4.57 -26.95 -69.52
C GLY A 5 -5.13 -27.01 -68.08
N ARG A 6 -4.39 -27.65 -67.23
CA ARG A 6 -4.68 -27.76 -65.77
C ARG A 6 -4.33 -26.49 -65.06
N MET A 7 -5.32 -25.68 -64.68
CA MET A 7 -5.14 -24.55 -63.82
C MET A 7 -4.84 -25.03 -62.41
N GLN A 8 -3.61 -24.88 -61.95
CA GLN A 8 -3.20 -25.07 -60.58
C GLN A 8 -3.58 -23.82 -59.81
N LYS A 9 -4.62 -23.92 -58.98
CA LYS A 9 -4.97 -22.88 -57.99
C LYS A 9 -4.02 -23.00 -56.81
N SER A 10 -3.04 -22.10 -56.73
CA SER A 10 -2.22 -21.93 -55.53
C SER A 10 -3.09 -21.34 -54.41
N PHE A 11 -3.47 -22.16 -53.47
CA PHE A 11 -4.00 -21.69 -52.18
C PHE A 11 -2.82 -21.21 -51.35
N ALA A 12 -2.60 -19.90 -51.34
CA ALA A 12 -1.74 -19.27 -50.35
C ALA A 12 -2.45 -19.33 -49.01
N PHE A 13 -2.03 -20.25 -48.15
CA PHE A 13 -2.42 -20.24 -46.72
C PHE A 13 -1.75 -19.03 -46.06
N PHE A 14 -2.51 -17.98 -45.90
CA PHE A 14 -2.14 -16.87 -45.02
C PHE A 14 -2.33 -17.38 -43.57
N ALA A 15 -1.29 -18.01 -43.03
CA ALA A 15 -1.21 -18.31 -41.62
C ALA A 15 -0.96 -16.98 -40.89
N MET A 16 -2.04 -16.29 -40.56
CA MET A 16 -2.02 -15.14 -39.67
C MET A 16 -1.78 -15.66 -38.25
N THR A 17 -0.50 -15.77 -37.89
CA THR A 17 -0.05 -16.05 -36.55
C THR A 17 -0.49 -14.88 -35.66
N LEU A 18 -1.62 -15.04 -34.97
CA LEU A 18 -2.07 -14.18 -33.88
C LEU A 18 -1.10 -14.39 -32.71
N ILE A 19 -0.02 -13.61 -32.70
CA ILE A 19 0.85 -13.51 -31.52
C ILE A 19 0.02 -12.76 -30.46
N LEU A 20 -0.69 -13.53 -29.65
CA LEU A 20 -1.21 -13.06 -28.36
C LEU A 20 0.02 -12.65 -27.55
N LEU A 21 0.27 -11.35 -27.48
CA LEU A 21 1.18 -10.77 -26.50
C LEU A 21 0.58 -11.05 -25.12
N PHE A 22 0.94 -12.19 -24.56
CA PHE A 22 0.76 -12.50 -23.16
C PHE A 22 1.70 -11.56 -22.40
N ILE A 23 1.25 -10.35 -22.11
CA ILE A 23 1.90 -9.50 -21.13
C ILE A 23 1.66 -10.19 -19.79
N PRO A 24 2.70 -10.67 -19.11
CA PRO A 24 2.48 -11.28 -17.79
C PRO A 24 1.95 -10.21 -16.82
N PHE A 25 0.70 -10.33 -16.45
CA PHE A 25 0.01 -9.53 -15.42
C PHE A 25 0.48 -9.93 -14.00
N VAL A 26 1.71 -10.44 -13.90
CA VAL A 26 2.26 -11.01 -12.66
C VAL A 26 2.55 -9.91 -11.64
N GLY A 27 3.02 -8.74 -12.06
CA GLY A 27 3.43 -7.68 -11.13
C GLY A 27 2.27 -7.07 -10.33
N GLN A 28 1.07 -6.98 -10.89
CA GLN A 28 -0.09 -6.40 -10.19
C GLN A 28 -0.68 -7.34 -9.13
N ALA A 29 -0.62 -8.65 -9.35
CA ALA A 29 -1.11 -9.63 -8.39
C ALA A 29 -0.20 -9.71 -7.15
N GLU A 30 1.12 -9.61 -7.31
CA GLU A 30 2.07 -9.60 -6.19
C GLU A 30 2.00 -8.29 -5.38
N ALA A 31 1.89 -7.16 -6.03
CA ALA A 31 1.73 -5.86 -5.36
C ALA A 31 0.43 -5.79 -4.56
N SER A 32 -0.68 -6.29 -5.10
CA SER A 32 -1.96 -6.40 -4.39
C SER A 32 -1.88 -7.36 -3.21
N SER A 33 -1.13 -8.46 -3.31
CA SER A 33 -0.95 -9.42 -2.23
C SER A 33 -0.12 -8.85 -1.08
N LYS A 34 0.92 -8.07 -1.38
CA LYS A 34 1.80 -7.49 -0.36
C LYS A 34 1.11 -6.37 0.43
N SER A 35 0.40 -5.47 -0.23
CA SER A 35 -0.38 -4.43 0.46
C SER A 35 -1.49 -5.01 1.33
N ALA A 36 -2.16 -6.07 0.86
CA ALA A 36 -3.15 -6.81 1.65
C ALA A 36 -2.52 -7.48 2.88
N ALA A 37 -1.35 -8.12 2.73
CA ALA A 37 -0.64 -8.74 3.84
C ALA A 37 -0.17 -7.71 4.88
N ILE A 38 0.27 -6.52 4.45
CA ILE A 38 0.59 -5.40 5.34
C ILE A 38 -0.65 -4.98 6.15
N SER A 39 -1.80 -4.83 5.49
CA SER A 39 -3.07 -4.47 6.15
C SER A 39 -3.51 -5.55 7.15
N GLU A 40 -3.39 -6.83 6.80
CA GLU A 40 -3.69 -7.94 7.70
C GLU A 40 -2.78 -7.94 8.92
N THR A 41 -1.47 -7.79 8.74
CA THR A 41 -0.51 -7.66 9.85
C THR A 41 -0.85 -6.47 10.72
N ALA A 42 -1.14 -5.30 10.13
CA ALA A 42 -1.49 -4.09 10.85
C ALA A 42 -2.72 -4.29 11.76
N THR A 43 -3.79 -4.87 11.23
CA THR A 43 -5.04 -5.09 11.97
C THR A 43 -4.94 -6.20 13.01
N SER A 44 -4.09 -7.21 12.78
CA SER A 44 -3.86 -8.32 13.73
C SER A 44 -3.25 -7.87 15.07
N LEU A 45 -2.62 -6.70 15.09
CA LEU A 45 -1.98 -6.11 16.28
C LEU A 45 -2.95 -5.24 17.12
N THR A 46 -4.21 -5.14 16.72
CA THR A 46 -5.23 -4.35 17.43
C THR A 46 -5.32 -4.75 18.89
N GLY A 47 -5.39 -3.74 19.79
CA GLY A 47 -5.46 -3.94 21.23
C GLY A 47 -4.11 -3.91 21.95
N ILE A 48 -2.98 -3.98 21.23
CA ILE A 48 -1.66 -3.82 21.85
C ILE A 48 -1.54 -2.39 22.39
N LYS A 49 -1.10 -2.27 23.64
CA LYS A 49 -1.00 -0.97 24.35
C LYS A 49 0.01 -0.02 23.68
N TYR A 50 -0.23 1.27 23.85
CA TYR A 50 0.75 2.29 23.53
C TYR A 50 1.87 2.33 24.58
N VAL A 51 3.11 2.37 24.09
CA VAL A 51 4.30 2.61 24.93
C VAL A 51 5.19 3.58 24.18
N TYR A 52 5.52 4.71 24.81
CA TYR A 52 6.44 5.70 24.23
C TYR A 52 7.79 5.06 23.92
N GLY A 53 8.29 5.21 22.68
CA GLY A 53 9.51 4.54 22.21
C GLY A 53 9.35 3.05 21.91
N GLY A 54 8.16 2.48 22.09
CA GLY A 54 7.89 1.05 21.90
C GLY A 54 7.94 0.62 20.42
N THR A 55 8.52 -0.55 20.18
CA THR A 55 8.75 -1.13 18.84
C THR A 55 8.42 -2.62 18.77
N THR A 56 7.82 -3.19 19.81
CA THR A 56 7.55 -4.62 19.92
C THR A 56 6.10 -4.87 20.35
N LYS A 57 5.66 -6.12 20.28
CA LYS A 57 4.33 -6.56 20.77
C LYS A 57 4.11 -6.31 22.27
N ALA A 58 5.14 -5.95 23.05
CA ALA A 58 4.99 -5.50 24.43
C ALA A 58 4.39 -4.09 24.52
N GLY A 59 4.43 -3.32 23.44
CA GLY A 59 3.84 -2.00 23.28
C GLY A 59 4.50 -1.23 22.16
N PHE A 60 3.74 -0.36 21.52
CA PHE A 60 4.17 0.45 20.38
C PHE A 60 3.95 1.93 20.61
N ASP A 61 4.86 2.78 20.11
CA ASP A 61 4.49 4.13 19.73
C ASP A 61 4.00 4.14 18.25
N CYS A 62 3.55 5.29 17.74
CA CYS A 62 2.93 5.37 16.42
C CYS A 62 3.88 4.91 15.29
N SER A 63 5.10 5.42 15.26
CA SER A 63 6.08 5.05 14.24
C SER A 63 6.73 3.69 14.49
N GLY A 64 6.85 3.25 15.75
CA GLY A 64 7.31 1.91 16.11
C GLY A 64 6.35 0.83 15.65
N TYR A 65 5.04 1.07 15.75
CA TYR A 65 4.01 0.20 15.20
C TYR A 65 4.13 0.07 13.68
N VAL A 66 4.22 1.19 12.97
CA VAL A 66 4.36 1.19 11.51
C VAL A 66 5.65 0.48 11.09
N ASN A 67 6.77 0.76 11.75
CA ASN A 67 8.05 0.07 11.51
C ASN A 67 7.93 -1.44 11.71
N TYR A 68 7.30 -1.86 12.79
CA TYR A 68 7.11 -3.29 13.07
C TYR A 68 6.35 -3.97 11.94
N VAL A 69 5.21 -3.41 11.53
CA VAL A 69 4.38 -3.96 10.44
C VAL A 69 5.19 -4.07 9.14
N PHE A 70 5.87 -3.02 8.74
CA PHE A 70 6.63 -3.00 7.48
C PHE A 70 7.87 -3.91 7.51
N ASN A 71 8.54 -4.02 8.65
CA ASN A 71 9.69 -4.93 8.84
C ASN A 71 9.29 -6.41 8.69
N GLU A 72 8.09 -6.82 9.14
CA GLU A 72 7.55 -8.16 8.92
C GLU A 72 7.43 -8.49 7.42
N HIS A 73 7.37 -7.48 6.55
CA HIS A 73 7.30 -7.61 5.09
C HIS A 73 8.60 -7.22 4.39
N GLY A 74 9.72 -7.13 5.12
CA GLY A 74 11.05 -6.85 4.56
C GLY A 74 11.26 -5.40 4.12
N ILE A 75 10.44 -4.45 4.58
CA ILE A 75 10.54 -3.03 4.25
C ILE A 75 11.01 -2.26 5.49
N GLN A 76 12.16 -1.59 5.38
CA GLN A 76 12.72 -0.76 6.45
C GLN A 76 12.31 0.70 6.28
N LEU A 77 11.88 1.33 7.36
CA LEU A 77 11.46 2.72 7.40
C LEU A 77 12.29 3.52 8.41
N ALA A 78 12.25 4.86 8.29
CA ALA A 78 12.80 5.73 9.31
C ALA A 78 12.10 5.51 10.67
N ARG A 79 12.82 5.72 11.79
CA ARG A 79 12.27 5.46 13.13
C ARG A 79 11.16 6.42 13.53
N THR A 80 11.15 7.63 13.01
CA THR A 80 10.22 8.69 13.42
C THR A 80 9.16 8.96 12.35
N SER A 81 7.98 9.44 12.76
CA SER A 81 6.91 9.83 11.83
C SER A 81 7.36 10.94 10.85
N SER A 82 8.13 11.91 11.31
CA SER A 82 8.68 12.97 10.45
C SER A 82 9.71 12.43 9.45
N GLY A 83 10.56 11.49 9.87
CA GLY A 83 11.50 10.80 8.97
C GLY A 83 10.78 9.95 7.91
N MET A 84 9.71 9.26 8.28
CA MET A 84 8.86 8.53 7.34
C MET A 84 8.18 9.48 6.33
N TYR A 85 7.71 10.64 6.80
CA TYR A 85 7.10 11.65 5.93
C TYR A 85 8.10 12.25 4.92
N ALA A 86 9.37 12.36 5.30
CA ALA A 86 10.45 12.82 4.42
C ALA A 86 10.81 11.79 3.33
N SER A 87 10.44 10.52 3.53
CA SER A 87 10.69 9.42 2.58
C SER A 87 9.41 9.05 1.80
N GLY A 88 9.57 8.27 0.73
CA GLY A 88 8.45 7.84 -0.10
C GLY A 88 7.91 8.93 -1.04
N THR A 89 6.95 8.53 -1.84
CA THR A 89 6.30 9.39 -2.84
C THR A 89 5.01 9.98 -2.26
N ALA A 90 4.79 11.28 -2.44
CA ALA A 90 3.56 11.92 -2.01
C ALA A 90 2.34 11.35 -2.75
N VAL A 91 1.25 11.15 -2.03
CA VAL A 91 -0.01 10.63 -2.55
C VAL A 91 -1.14 11.59 -2.18
N ASN A 92 -1.97 11.95 -3.16
CA ASN A 92 -3.19 12.70 -2.86
C ASN A 92 -4.17 11.86 -2.07
N LYS A 93 -5.03 12.51 -1.31
CA LYS A 93 -6.00 11.82 -0.45
C LYS A 93 -6.97 10.94 -1.23
N GLU A 94 -7.31 11.37 -2.43
CA GLU A 94 -8.21 10.69 -3.36
C GLU A 94 -7.57 9.45 -4.01
N ASP A 95 -6.23 9.39 -4.04
CA ASP A 95 -5.44 8.33 -4.67
C ASP A 95 -4.88 7.30 -3.67
N LEU A 96 -5.34 7.37 -2.40
CA LEU A 96 -4.90 6.48 -1.34
C LEU A 96 -5.16 5.00 -1.68
N ALA A 97 -4.13 4.18 -1.51
CA ALA A 97 -4.20 2.73 -1.65
C ALA A 97 -3.77 2.04 -0.35
N VAL A 98 -4.25 0.82 -0.13
CA VAL A 98 -3.90 0.00 1.04
C VAL A 98 -2.38 -0.11 1.17
N GLY A 99 -1.84 0.18 2.36
CA GLY A 99 -0.41 0.20 2.65
C GLY A 99 0.25 1.57 2.53
N ASP A 100 -0.45 2.61 2.06
CA ASP A 100 0.05 3.97 2.12
C ASP A 100 0.13 4.46 3.57
N LEU A 101 1.14 5.26 3.89
CA LEU A 101 1.26 5.91 5.19
C LEU A 101 0.48 7.22 5.22
N VAL A 102 -0.31 7.42 6.25
CA VAL A 102 -1.08 8.65 6.49
C VAL A 102 -0.53 9.38 7.72
N PHE A 103 -0.42 10.69 7.61
CA PHE A 103 0.28 11.53 8.59
C PHE A 103 -0.60 12.63 9.14
N PHE A 104 -0.39 12.93 10.42
CA PHE A 104 -1.22 13.88 11.17
C PHE A 104 -0.37 14.81 12.03
N ASN A 105 -0.93 15.99 12.31
CA ASN A 105 -0.45 16.94 13.30
C ASN A 105 -1.28 16.84 14.60
N THR A 106 -0.78 16.10 15.57
CA THR A 106 -1.44 15.90 16.88
C THR A 106 -0.87 16.77 17.97
N THR A 107 0.25 17.46 17.73
CA THR A 107 0.96 18.28 18.73
C THR A 107 0.90 19.78 18.43
N GLY A 108 0.31 20.18 17.29
CA GLY A 108 0.29 21.57 16.83
C GLY A 108 1.52 21.97 15.99
N LYS A 109 2.51 21.09 15.83
CA LYS A 109 3.77 21.37 15.11
C LYS A 109 4.10 20.27 14.13
N GLY A 110 3.78 20.45 12.85
CA GLY A 110 4.18 19.54 11.77
C GLY A 110 3.70 18.10 11.97
N VAL A 111 4.41 17.17 11.35
CA VAL A 111 4.11 15.72 11.42
C VAL A 111 4.50 15.19 12.81
N SER A 112 3.54 14.67 13.52
CA SER A 112 3.73 14.11 14.87
C SER A 112 3.08 12.74 15.06
N HIS A 113 2.28 12.28 14.12
CA HIS A 113 1.61 10.97 14.15
C HIS A 113 1.56 10.34 12.78
N VAL A 114 1.55 9.00 12.74
CA VAL A 114 1.52 8.20 11.52
C VAL A 114 0.65 6.96 11.72
N GLY A 115 -0.02 6.55 10.65
CA GLY A 115 -0.76 5.29 10.56
C GLY A 115 -0.65 4.68 9.16
N ILE A 116 -1.23 3.50 9.01
CA ILE A 116 -1.26 2.74 7.76
C ILE A 116 -2.69 2.77 7.21
N TYR A 117 -2.87 3.26 6.00
CA TYR A 117 -4.16 3.22 5.32
C TYR A 117 -4.52 1.77 4.96
N ILE A 118 -5.69 1.33 5.37
CA ILE A 118 -6.15 -0.06 5.19
C ILE A 118 -7.35 -0.18 4.21
N GLY A 119 -7.68 0.92 3.52
CA GLY A 119 -8.83 0.97 2.61
C GLY A 119 -10.09 1.51 3.27
N ASN A 120 -11.13 1.73 2.47
CA ASN A 120 -12.47 2.16 2.91
C ASN A 120 -12.49 3.45 3.77
N GLY A 121 -11.49 4.32 3.61
CA GLY A 121 -11.37 5.54 4.43
C GLY A 121 -10.92 5.29 5.86
N GLU A 122 -10.30 4.14 6.14
CA GLU A 122 -9.85 3.72 7.46
C GLU A 122 -8.32 3.59 7.50
N PHE A 123 -7.75 3.78 8.69
CA PHE A 123 -6.32 3.58 8.93
C PHE A 123 -6.07 2.92 10.29
N ALA A 124 -5.04 2.09 10.32
CA ALA A 124 -4.57 1.43 11.55
C ALA A 124 -3.38 2.21 12.13
N HIS A 125 -3.36 2.42 13.45
CA HIS A 125 -2.31 3.17 14.14
C HIS A 125 -2.24 2.82 15.62
N ALA A 126 -1.14 3.21 16.30
CA ALA A 126 -1.01 3.13 17.74
C ALA A 126 -1.44 4.46 18.37
N SER A 127 -2.64 4.49 18.95
CA SER A 127 -3.20 5.64 19.67
C SER A 127 -2.59 5.74 21.07
N THR A 128 -2.19 6.94 21.50
CA THR A 128 -1.62 7.18 22.84
C THR A 128 -2.55 6.76 23.98
N SER A 129 -3.86 6.90 23.79
CA SER A 129 -4.86 6.62 24.84
C SER A 129 -5.48 5.23 24.76
N LYS A 130 -5.44 4.57 23.58
CA LYS A 130 -6.21 3.34 23.33
C LYS A 130 -5.38 2.20 22.71
N GLY A 131 -4.08 2.42 22.50
CA GLY A 131 -3.21 1.45 21.85
C GLY A 131 -3.51 1.30 20.36
N VAL A 132 -3.12 0.16 19.80
CA VAL A 132 -3.32 -0.16 18.38
C VAL A 132 -4.81 -0.32 18.08
N ARG A 133 -5.29 0.43 17.08
CA ARG A 133 -6.68 0.45 16.67
C ARG A 133 -6.86 0.92 15.23
N VAL A 134 -8.08 0.80 14.73
CA VAL A 134 -8.51 1.37 13.45
C VAL A 134 -9.42 2.56 13.72
N ASP A 135 -9.17 3.66 13.01
CA ASP A 135 -10.01 4.86 13.01
C ASP A 135 -10.34 5.32 11.59
N LYS A 136 -11.35 6.18 11.47
CA LYS A 136 -11.74 6.78 10.17
C LYS A 136 -10.85 7.97 9.86
N LEU A 137 -10.28 7.99 8.66
CA LEU A 137 -9.41 9.06 8.17
C LEU A 137 -10.13 10.43 8.13
N ASN A 138 -11.40 10.41 7.79
CA ASN A 138 -12.25 11.60 7.65
C ASN A 138 -13.09 11.87 8.90
N ASP A 139 -12.74 11.32 10.05
CA ASP A 139 -13.41 11.65 11.29
C ASP A 139 -13.42 13.18 11.51
N PRO A 140 -14.58 13.83 11.56
CA PRO A 140 -14.67 15.28 11.60
C PRO A 140 -14.26 15.88 12.95
N TYR A 141 -14.22 15.07 14.00
CA TYR A 141 -13.97 15.54 15.37
C TYR A 141 -12.49 15.57 15.74
N TYR A 142 -11.67 14.70 15.09
CA TYR A 142 -10.26 14.60 15.43
C TYR A 142 -9.35 14.43 14.22
N TRP A 143 -9.41 13.28 13.52
CA TRP A 143 -8.41 12.90 12.53
C TRP A 143 -8.48 13.71 11.24
N GLY A 144 -9.68 13.97 10.73
CA GLY A 144 -9.87 14.73 9.50
C GLY A 144 -9.30 16.16 9.57
N GLN A 145 -9.38 16.80 10.74
CA GLN A 145 -8.84 18.16 10.96
C GLN A 145 -7.31 18.17 11.13
N ARG A 146 -6.69 17.03 11.45
CA ARG A 146 -5.26 16.90 11.73
C ARG A 146 -4.47 16.26 10.60
N TYR A 147 -5.14 15.81 9.56
CA TYR A 147 -4.51 15.20 8.40
C TYR A 147 -3.55 16.18 7.71
N ILE A 148 -2.31 15.75 7.45
CA ILE A 148 -1.28 16.53 6.77
C ILE A 148 -1.08 16.03 5.33
N GLY A 149 -1.04 14.72 5.13
CA GLY A 149 -0.74 14.13 3.83
C GLY A 149 -0.46 12.64 3.93
N ALA A 150 -0.11 12.05 2.80
CA ALA A 150 0.22 10.63 2.72
C ALA A 150 1.49 10.38 1.90
N LYS A 151 2.12 9.23 2.15
CA LYS A 151 3.30 8.76 1.42
C LYS A 151 3.14 7.30 1.02
N ARG A 152 3.47 7.00 -0.22
CA ARG A 152 3.59 5.64 -0.74
C ARG A 152 5.03 5.18 -0.62
N ILE A 153 5.22 4.05 0.03
CA ILE A 153 6.53 3.47 0.28
C ILE A 153 6.88 2.49 -0.85
N SER A 154 8.10 2.59 -1.34
CA SER A 154 8.61 1.65 -2.35
C SER A 154 8.56 0.21 -1.84
N GLY A 155 8.25 -0.74 -2.72
CA GLY A 155 8.17 -2.15 -2.38
C GLY A 155 6.83 -2.62 -1.80
N VAL A 156 5.87 -1.71 -1.60
CA VAL A 156 4.49 -2.09 -1.21
C VAL A 156 3.65 -2.41 -2.43
N HIS A 157 3.79 -1.62 -3.47
CA HIS A 157 3.01 -1.68 -4.71
C HIS A 157 3.86 -2.03 -5.95
N SER A 158 5.05 -2.59 -5.76
CA SER A 158 5.96 -3.02 -6.84
C SER A 158 5.82 -4.50 -7.14
#